data_34ad3aa3a20df8679c45096327c34468
#
_entry.id   34ad3aa3a20df8679c45096327c34468
#
_cell.length_a   1.000
_cell.length_b   1.000
_cell.length_c   1.000
_cell.angle_alpha   90.00
_cell.angle_beta   90.00
_cell.angle_gamma   90.00
#
_symmetry.space_group_name_H-M   'P 1'
#
loop_
_entity.id
_entity.type
_entity.pdbx_description
1 polymer ?
#
loop_
_entity_poly.entity_id
_entity_poly.type
_entity_poly.pdbx_seq_one_letter_code
_entity_poly.pdbx_strand_id
1 'polypeptide(L)'
;MINLIGTYECKIDVKGRLMLPVNLKKQLGEHLNESFIVKRSVFQNCLELHPYSEWKLTMEKLNKLNRFVKKNNDFIRRYNAGVRIIDLDNSGRLLIPRDLSKLYFLNNEIVLTSAINIIEVWNKHSYEEVINDPNLNFADLSESVMGNQSNDVS
;
A
#
# COMPACT_ATOMS: atom_id res chain seq x y z
N MET A 1 4.96 -9.38 12.32
CA MET A 1 4.20 -8.51 11.40
C MET A 1 3.88 -7.19 12.09
N ILE A 2 4.15 -6.08 11.43
CA ILE A 2 3.82 -4.75 11.95
C ILE A 2 2.33 -4.45 11.74
N ASN A 3 1.72 -3.69 12.65
CA ASN A 3 0.36 -3.19 12.53
C ASN A 3 0.40 -1.66 12.59
N LEU A 4 0.12 -1.03 11.46
CA LEU A 4 0.13 0.42 11.34
C LEU A 4 -1.29 0.98 11.53
N ILE A 5 -1.36 2.19 12.09
CA ILE A 5 -2.64 2.83 12.42
C ILE A 5 -2.65 4.25 11.87
N GLY A 6 -3.72 4.60 11.21
CA GLY A 6 -4.04 5.99 10.90
C GLY A 6 -4.20 6.29 9.43
N THR A 7 -4.87 7.42 9.20
CA THR A 7 -5.07 8.02 7.90
C THR A 7 -4.59 9.45 7.98
N TYR A 8 -3.74 9.85 7.04
CA TYR A 8 -3.03 11.13 7.09
C TYR A 8 -3.17 11.88 5.79
N GLU A 9 -3.56 13.15 5.87
CA GLU A 9 -3.50 14.03 4.71
C GLU A 9 -2.10 14.61 4.61
N CYS A 10 -1.49 14.48 3.44
CA CYS A 10 -0.12 14.88 3.18
C CYS A 10 -0.01 15.59 1.85
N LYS A 11 1.16 16.14 1.58
CA LYS A 11 1.47 16.74 0.29
C LYS A 11 2.68 16.06 -0.31
N ILE A 12 2.64 15.88 -1.63
CA ILE A 12 3.80 15.49 -2.40
C ILE A 12 4.33 16.74 -3.10
N ASP A 13 5.64 16.96 -3.07
CA ASP A 13 6.22 18.15 -3.68
C ASP A 13 6.37 17.98 -5.21
N VAL A 14 6.78 19.05 -5.89
CA VAL A 14 6.89 19.05 -7.36
C VAL A 14 7.94 18.08 -7.86
N LYS A 15 8.87 17.66 -7.01
CA LYS A 15 9.90 16.67 -7.36
C LYS A 15 9.47 15.25 -7.08
N GLY A 16 8.25 15.05 -6.54
CA GLY A 16 7.73 13.73 -6.21
C GLY A 16 8.14 13.21 -4.83
N ARG A 17 8.61 14.09 -3.95
CA ARG A 17 9.03 13.69 -2.61
C ARG A 17 7.87 13.81 -1.62
N LEU A 18 7.73 12.78 -0.81
CA LEU A 18 6.69 12.62 0.18
C LEU A 18 7.31 12.50 1.56
N MET A 19 6.96 13.42 2.46
CA MET A 19 7.37 13.34 3.86
C MET A 19 6.44 12.41 4.62
N LEU A 20 6.97 11.39 5.26
CA LEU A 20 6.16 10.52 6.12
C LEU A 20 5.73 11.28 7.38
N PRO A 21 4.44 11.18 7.77
CA PRO A 21 3.95 11.78 9.02
C PRO A 21 4.72 11.27 10.23
N VAL A 22 4.89 12.15 11.22
CA VAL A 22 5.64 11.83 12.44
C VAL A 22 5.09 10.61 13.16
N ASN A 23 3.76 10.52 13.29
CA ASN A 23 3.14 9.38 13.97
C ASN A 23 3.38 8.07 13.25
N LEU A 24 3.40 8.13 11.93
CA LEU A 24 3.66 6.95 11.12
C LEU A 24 5.12 6.52 11.24
N LYS A 25 6.05 7.49 11.25
CA LYS A 25 7.47 7.21 11.48
C LYS A 25 7.70 6.53 12.82
N LYS A 26 7.03 6.99 13.87
CA LYS A 26 7.14 6.37 15.20
C LYS A 26 6.68 4.91 15.18
N GLN A 27 5.57 4.64 14.50
CA GLN A 27 5.05 3.28 14.42
C GLN A 27 5.98 2.37 13.60
N LEU A 28 6.59 2.90 12.55
CA LEU A 28 7.52 2.14 11.73
C LEU A 28 8.80 1.78 12.50
N GLY A 29 9.25 2.67 13.38
CA GLY A 29 10.40 2.40 14.23
C GLY A 29 11.63 2.01 13.44
N GLU A 30 12.17 0.82 13.71
CA GLU A 30 13.37 0.30 13.03
C GLU A 30 13.14 0.04 11.54
N HIS A 31 11.89 -0.13 11.10
CA HIS A 31 11.57 -0.29 9.68
C HIS A 31 11.96 0.93 8.84
N LEU A 32 12.17 2.10 9.46
CA LEU A 32 12.66 3.29 8.77
C LEU A 32 14.07 3.11 8.21
N ASN A 33 14.84 2.18 8.76
CA ASN A 33 16.19 1.88 8.30
C ASN A 33 16.20 0.90 7.13
N GLU A 34 15.05 0.33 6.81
CA GLU A 34 14.88 -0.55 5.67
C GLU A 34 14.53 0.25 4.43
N SER A 35 14.74 -0.35 3.27
CA SER A 35 14.14 0.13 2.03
C SER A 35 12.64 -0.10 2.07
N PHE A 36 11.91 0.64 1.24
CA PHE A 36 10.49 0.42 1.01
C PHE A 36 10.29 -0.10 -0.40
N ILE A 37 9.28 -0.93 -0.56
CA ILE A 37 8.84 -1.38 -1.86
C ILE A 37 7.59 -0.58 -2.22
N VAL A 38 7.60 0.04 -3.39
CA VAL A 38 6.42 0.74 -3.92
C VAL A 38 5.88 -0.04 -5.10
N LYS A 39 4.56 -0.22 -5.10
CA LYS A 39 3.87 -0.96 -6.16
C LYS A 39 2.44 -0.45 -6.34
N ARG A 40 1.85 -0.82 -7.46
CA ARG A 40 0.43 -0.56 -7.70
C ARG A 40 -0.42 -1.52 -6.86
N SER A 41 -1.52 -1.03 -6.31
CA SER A 41 -2.50 -1.88 -5.65
C SER A 41 -3.13 -2.84 -6.66
N VAL A 42 -3.53 -4.02 -6.19
CA VAL A 42 -4.20 -5.02 -7.04
C VAL A 42 -5.63 -4.59 -7.38
N PHE A 43 -6.36 -4.07 -6.39
CA PHE A 43 -7.81 -3.84 -6.52
C PHE A 43 -8.21 -2.39 -6.66
N GLN A 44 -7.31 -1.45 -6.35
CA GLN A 44 -7.65 -0.03 -6.30
C GLN A 44 -6.65 0.81 -7.07
N ASN A 45 -7.05 2.05 -7.38
CA ASN A 45 -6.21 3.01 -8.09
C ASN A 45 -5.35 3.79 -7.11
N CYS A 46 -4.43 3.10 -6.46
CA CYS A 46 -3.49 3.70 -5.54
C CYS A 46 -2.16 2.93 -5.55
N LEU A 47 -1.15 3.53 -4.94
CA LEU A 47 0.11 2.84 -4.71
C LEU A 47 0.12 2.24 -3.30
N GLU A 48 0.96 1.25 -3.11
CA GLU A 48 1.25 0.65 -1.81
C GLU A 48 2.73 0.81 -1.50
N LEU A 49 3.00 1.16 -0.24
CA LEU A 49 4.35 1.17 0.30
C LEU A 49 4.47 0.02 1.29
N HIS A 50 5.42 -0.86 1.03
CA HIS A 50 5.68 -2.01 1.88
C HIS A 50 7.05 -1.84 2.53
N PRO A 51 7.19 -1.90 3.86
CA PRO A 51 8.50 -2.08 4.45
C PRO A 51 9.14 -3.35 3.88
N TYR A 52 10.44 -3.32 3.63
CA TYR A 52 11.09 -4.44 2.93
C TYR A 52 10.86 -5.78 3.63
N SER A 53 10.92 -5.82 4.96
CA SER A 53 10.68 -7.04 5.72
C SER A 53 9.27 -7.59 5.53
N GLU A 54 8.28 -6.72 5.42
CA GLU A 54 6.89 -7.13 5.14
C GLU A 54 6.74 -7.61 3.69
N TRP A 55 7.43 -6.96 2.76
CA TRP A 55 7.45 -7.39 1.36
C TRP A 55 8.00 -8.80 1.23
N LYS A 56 9.06 -9.13 1.98
CA LYS A 56 9.65 -10.47 1.97
C LYS A 56 8.66 -11.54 2.40
N LEU A 57 7.82 -11.25 3.39
CA LEU A 57 6.77 -12.18 3.83
C LEU A 57 5.77 -12.46 2.71
N THR A 58 5.39 -11.45 1.96
CA THR A 58 4.52 -11.61 0.80
C THR A 58 5.20 -12.44 -0.28
N MET A 59 6.48 -12.19 -0.54
CA MET A 59 7.23 -12.94 -1.54
C MET A 59 7.38 -14.41 -1.15
N GLU A 60 7.49 -14.72 0.13
CA GLU A 60 7.50 -16.11 0.59
C GLU A 60 6.21 -16.83 0.23
N LYS A 61 5.08 -16.15 0.33
CA LYS A 61 3.78 -16.73 -0.08
C LYS A 61 3.74 -16.98 -1.58
N LEU A 62 4.18 -16.01 -2.37
CA LEU A 62 4.21 -16.16 -3.83
C LEU A 62 5.17 -17.26 -4.26
N ASN A 63 6.27 -17.43 -3.53
CA ASN A 63 7.27 -18.45 -3.83
C ASN A 63 6.73 -19.88 -3.68
N LYS A 64 5.66 -20.05 -2.93
CA LYS A 64 5.02 -21.37 -2.75
C LYS A 64 4.10 -21.75 -3.91
N LEU A 65 3.82 -20.83 -4.82
CA LEU A 65 2.95 -21.11 -5.96
C LEU A 65 3.64 -22.06 -6.93
N ASN A 66 2.85 -22.98 -7.49
CA ASN A 66 3.34 -23.89 -8.50
C ASN A 66 3.65 -23.14 -9.80
N ARG A 67 4.94 -23.06 -10.16
CA ARG A 67 5.43 -22.27 -11.30
C ARG A 67 5.17 -22.96 -12.63
N PHE A 68 4.72 -24.20 -12.62
CA PHE A 68 4.33 -24.92 -13.82
C PHE A 68 2.86 -24.74 -14.20
N VAL A 69 2.13 -23.91 -13.46
CA VAL A 69 0.77 -23.52 -13.78
C VAL A 69 0.80 -22.12 -14.38
N LYS A 70 0.33 -21.99 -15.61
CA LYS A 70 0.43 -20.72 -16.37
C LYS A 70 -0.20 -19.53 -15.65
N LYS A 71 -1.41 -19.71 -15.08
CA LYS A 71 -2.08 -18.61 -14.38
C LYS A 71 -1.28 -18.09 -13.18
N ASN A 72 -0.54 -18.97 -12.51
CA ASN A 72 0.30 -18.56 -11.37
C ASN A 72 1.45 -17.68 -11.84
N ASN A 73 2.07 -18.03 -12.95
CA ASN A 73 3.14 -17.21 -13.54
C ASN A 73 2.60 -15.87 -14.05
N ASP A 74 1.42 -15.86 -14.64
CA ASP A 74 0.77 -14.63 -15.09
C ASP A 74 0.47 -13.71 -13.91
N PHE A 75 -0.01 -14.26 -12.80
CA PHE A 75 -0.28 -13.53 -11.58
C PHE A 75 0.99 -12.91 -11.01
N ILE A 76 2.05 -13.72 -10.86
CA ILE A 76 3.33 -13.26 -10.30
C ILE A 76 3.89 -12.11 -11.16
N ARG A 77 3.84 -12.25 -12.48
CA ARG A 77 4.33 -11.22 -13.39
C ARG A 77 3.58 -9.90 -13.21
N ARG A 78 2.26 -9.94 -13.16
CA ARG A 78 1.43 -8.75 -12.98
C ARG A 78 1.57 -8.15 -11.59
N TYR A 79 1.72 -9.01 -10.59
CA TYR A 79 1.91 -8.55 -9.21
C TYR A 79 3.20 -7.73 -9.07
N ASN A 80 4.25 -8.15 -9.76
CA ASN A 80 5.56 -7.50 -9.69
C ASN A 80 5.79 -6.43 -10.75
N ALA A 81 4.84 -6.20 -11.64
CA ALA A 81 5.02 -5.22 -12.71
C ALA A 81 5.15 -3.80 -12.16
N GLY A 82 6.23 -3.13 -12.50
CA GLY A 82 6.48 -1.74 -12.09
C GLY A 82 6.94 -1.56 -10.65
N VAL A 83 7.18 -2.65 -9.93
CA VAL A 83 7.65 -2.59 -8.53
C VAL A 83 9.04 -1.94 -8.48
N ARG A 84 9.26 -1.06 -7.49
CA ARG A 84 10.55 -0.37 -7.27
C ARG A 84 10.93 -0.43 -5.81
N ILE A 85 12.23 -0.44 -5.58
CA ILE A 85 12.81 -0.24 -4.24
C ILE A 85 13.10 1.24 -4.09
N ILE A 86 12.64 1.85 -3.02
CA ILE A 86 12.90 3.25 -2.69
C ILE A 86 13.36 3.36 -1.24
N ASP A 87 14.19 4.36 -0.97
CA ASP A 87 14.75 4.60 0.36
C ASP A 87 14.34 5.97 0.87
N LEU A 88 14.24 6.09 2.20
CA LEU A 88 14.09 7.41 2.82
C LEU A 88 15.36 8.21 2.62
N ASP A 89 15.22 9.49 2.28
CA ASP A 89 16.36 10.40 2.27
C ASP A 89 16.70 10.84 3.70
N ASN A 90 17.75 11.65 3.84
CA ASN A 90 18.22 12.12 5.15
C ASN A 90 17.20 12.99 5.88
N SER A 91 16.22 13.52 5.16
CA SER A 91 15.13 14.34 5.72
C SER A 91 13.88 13.53 6.06
N GLY A 92 13.90 12.22 5.83
CA GLY A 92 12.75 11.34 6.09
C GLY A 92 11.69 11.40 5.02
N ARG A 93 12.08 11.65 3.76
CA ARG A 93 11.17 11.71 2.63
C ARG A 93 11.42 10.54 1.69
N LEU A 94 10.36 10.11 1.01
CA LEU A 94 10.42 9.11 -0.04
C LEU A 94 10.23 9.79 -1.39
N LEU A 95 11.07 9.45 -2.37
CA LEU A 95 10.89 9.90 -3.74
C LEU A 95 10.04 8.86 -4.48
N ILE A 96 8.79 9.22 -4.77
CA ILE A 96 7.90 8.33 -5.52
C ILE A 96 8.27 8.39 -6.99
N PRO A 97 8.51 7.24 -7.66
CA PRO A 97 8.82 7.24 -9.07
C PRO A 97 7.74 7.96 -9.90
N ARG A 98 8.19 8.79 -10.83
CA ARG A 98 7.28 9.67 -11.57
C ARG A 98 6.25 8.91 -12.40
N ASP A 99 6.65 7.81 -13.01
CA ASP A 99 5.73 6.96 -13.77
C ASP A 99 4.60 6.40 -12.90
N LEU A 100 4.91 6.02 -11.67
CA LEU A 100 3.91 5.51 -10.72
C LEU A 100 3.01 6.63 -10.18
N SER A 101 3.59 7.79 -9.86
CA SER A 101 2.78 8.90 -9.35
C SER A 101 1.83 9.45 -10.41
N LYS A 102 2.20 9.39 -11.68
CA LYS A 102 1.33 9.81 -12.79
C LYS A 102 0.13 8.90 -12.98
N LEU A 103 0.27 7.62 -12.72
CA LEU A 103 -0.82 6.65 -12.91
C LEU A 103 -2.06 7.01 -12.09
N TYR A 104 -1.87 7.51 -10.89
CA TYR A 104 -2.95 7.77 -9.94
C TYR A 104 -3.05 9.23 -9.52
N PHE A 105 -2.47 10.12 -10.32
CA PHE A 105 -2.56 11.56 -10.09
C PHE A 105 -2.07 11.96 -8.70
N LEU A 106 -0.92 11.44 -8.32
CA LEU A 106 -0.29 11.74 -7.04
C LEU A 106 0.51 13.03 -7.15
N ASN A 107 -0.20 14.14 -7.21
CA ASN A 107 0.38 15.47 -7.26
C ASN A 107 -0.33 16.33 -6.23
N ASN A 108 0.43 17.09 -5.43
CA ASN A 108 -0.08 18.01 -4.41
C ASN A 108 -0.74 17.25 -3.24
N GLU A 109 -2.08 17.21 -3.14
CA GLU A 109 -2.78 16.63 -1.99
C GLU A 109 -2.98 15.12 -2.12
N ILE A 110 -2.44 14.38 -1.17
CA ILE A 110 -2.57 12.93 -1.12
C ILE A 110 -3.04 12.47 0.26
N VAL A 111 -3.47 11.23 0.32
CA VAL A 111 -3.83 10.56 1.57
C VAL A 111 -2.93 9.33 1.71
N LEU A 112 -2.30 9.22 2.88
CA LEU A 112 -1.63 8.00 3.30
C LEU A 112 -2.56 7.29 4.26
N THR A 113 -2.91 6.05 3.98
CA THR A 113 -3.74 5.27 4.89
C THR A 113 -3.07 3.95 5.20
N SER A 114 -3.08 3.60 6.47
CA SER A 114 -2.53 2.33 6.94
C SER A 114 -3.49 1.20 6.61
N ALA A 115 -2.97 0.15 5.99
CA ALA A 115 -3.71 -1.06 5.67
C ALA A 115 -2.98 -2.23 6.34
N ILE A 116 -3.04 -2.26 7.66
CA ILE A 116 -2.42 -3.23 8.56
C ILE A 116 -0.90 -3.16 8.52
N ASN A 117 -0.25 -3.79 7.56
CA ASN A 117 1.22 -3.87 7.48
C ASN A 117 1.81 -3.07 6.32
N ILE A 118 0.97 -2.40 5.55
CA ILE A 118 1.39 -1.58 4.42
C ILE A 118 0.74 -0.20 4.52
N ILE A 119 1.22 0.71 3.69
CA ILE A 119 0.68 2.07 3.58
C ILE A 119 0.19 2.26 2.16
N GLU A 120 -1.08 2.64 2.00
CA GLU A 120 -1.62 3.01 0.70
C GLU A 120 -1.42 4.50 0.46
N VAL A 121 -1.05 4.85 -0.76
CA VAL A 121 -0.82 6.23 -1.18
C VAL A 121 -1.86 6.58 -2.24
N TRP A 122 -2.73 7.51 -1.91
CA TRP A 122 -3.88 7.88 -2.73
C TRP A 122 -3.86 9.35 -3.12
N ASN A 123 -4.37 9.63 -4.32
CA ASN A 123 -4.91 10.95 -4.60
C ASN A 123 -6.07 11.20 -3.62
N LYS A 124 -6.13 12.37 -3.01
CA LYS A 124 -7.13 12.66 -1.98
C LYS A 124 -8.56 12.47 -2.50
N HIS A 125 -8.86 13.01 -3.67
CA HIS A 125 -10.19 12.90 -4.25
C HIS A 125 -10.60 11.45 -4.52
N SER A 126 -9.68 10.67 -5.08
CA SER A 126 -9.91 9.25 -5.36
C SER A 126 -10.16 8.45 -4.08
N TYR A 127 -9.42 8.76 -3.01
CA TYR A 127 -9.63 8.12 -1.71
C TYR A 127 -11.02 8.42 -1.17
N GLU A 128 -11.43 9.69 -1.19
CA GLU A 128 -12.74 10.09 -0.70
C GLU A 128 -13.88 9.44 -1.47
N GLU A 129 -13.74 9.29 -2.79
CA GLU A 129 -14.74 8.61 -3.62
C GLU A 129 -14.91 7.14 -3.21
N VAL A 130 -13.81 6.44 -2.95
CA VAL A 130 -13.85 5.03 -2.57
C VAL A 130 -14.46 4.85 -1.19
N ILE A 131 -14.08 5.69 -0.24
CA ILE A 131 -14.59 5.59 1.15
C ILE A 131 -16.08 5.95 1.21
N ASN A 132 -16.52 6.89 0.38
CA ASN A 132 -17.90 7.39 0.39
C ASN A 132 -18.76 6.80 -0.73
N ASP A 133 -18.35 5.67 -1.31
CA ASP A 133 -19.08 5.01 -2.38
C ASP A 133 -20.50 4.66 -1.93
N PRO A 134 -21.54 5.28 -2.51
CA PRO A 134 -22.92 5.02 -2.11
C PRO A 134 -23.42 3.62 -2.47
N ASN A 135 -22.72 2.94 -3.37
CA ASN A 135 -23.08 1.59 -3.80
C ASN A 135 -22.52 0.52 -2.84
N LEU A 136 -21.71 0.90 -1.87
CA LEU A 136 -21.12 -0.01 -0.91
C LEU A 136 -21.71 0.27 0.47
N ASN A 137 -22.50 -0.68 0.99
CA ASN A 137 -23.03 -0.60 2.34
C ASN A 137 -22.01 -1.21 3.30
N PHE A 138 -21.38 -0.36 4.11
CA PHE A 138 -20.31 -0.80 5.00
C PHE A 138 -20.81 -1.75 6.09
N ALA A 139 -22.03 -1.56 6.59
CA ALA A 139 -22.60 -2.46 7.59
C ALA A 139 -22.79 -3.87 7.03
N ASP A 140 -23.33 -3.97 5.80
CA ASP A 140 -23.52 -5.26 5.14
C ASP A 140 -22.17 -5.93 4.82
N LEU A 141 -21.21 -5.14 4.37
CA LEU A 141 -19.86 -5.64 4.10
C LEU A 141 -19.21 -6.17 5.38
N SER A 142 -19.34 -5.42 6.48
CA SER A 142 -18.78 -5.81 7.77
C SER A 142 -19.37 -7.12 8.27
N GLU A 143 -20.68 -7.28 8.16
CA GLU A 143 -21.35 -8.52 8.54
C GLU A 143 -20.90 -9.69 7.67
N SER A 144 -20.83 -9.47 6.35
CA SER A 144 -20.39 -10.49 5.41
C SER A 144 -18.95 -10.97 5.68
N VAL A 145 -18.06 -10.04 6.00
CA VAL A 145 -16.63 -10.34 6.17
C VAL A 145 -16.33 -10.85 7.57
N MET A 146 -16.90 -10.22 8.60
CA MET A 146 -16.56 -10.50 10.00
C MET A 146 -17.64 -11.26 10.76
N GLY A 147 -18.88 -11.22 10.30
CA GLY A 147 -20.01 -11.86 10.97
C GLY A 147 -19.94 -13.38 11.01
N ASN A 148 -19.25 -13.99 10.04
CA ASN A 148 -19.06 -15.43 9.94
C ASN A 148 -17.60 -15.83 10.18
N GLN A 149 -16.91 -15.09 11.01
CA GLN A 149 -15.47 -15.27 11.23
C GLN A 149 -15.12 -16.67 11.74
N SER A 150 -16.02 -17.34 12.43
CA SER A 150 -15.80 -18.72 12.90
C SER A 150 -15.53 -19.69 11.75
N ASN A 151 -15.98 -19.37 10.55
CA ASN A 151 -15.76 -20.17 9.36
C ASN A 151 -14.44 -19.83 8.66
N ASP A 152 -13.88 -18.66 8.93
CA ASP A 152 -12.68 -18.14 8.29
C ASP A 152 -11.45 -18.29 9.16
N VAL A 153 -11.62 -18.59 10.42
CA VAL A 153 -10.52 -18.82 11.35
C VAL A 153 -10.03 -20.25 11.16
N SER A 154 -8.91 -20.35 10.53
CA SER A 154 -8.29 -21.65 10.27
C SER A 154 -6.80 -21.58 10.55
#